data_9464c7f19b21be45607b730b362364fb
#
_entry.id   9464c7f19b21be45607b730b362364fb
#
_cell.length_a   1.000
_cell.length_b   1.000
_cell.length_c   1.000
_cell.angle_alpha   90.00
_cell.angle_beta   90.00
_cell.angle_gamma   90.00
#
_symmetry.space_group_name_H-M   'P 1'
#
loop_
_entity.id
_entity.type
_entity.pdbx_description
1 polymer ?
#
loop_
_entity_poly.entity_id
_entity_poly.type
_entity_poly.pdbx_seq_one_letter_code
_entity_poly.pdbx_strand_id
1 'polypeptide(L)'
;MPASTKFIDRLRKAARLEPVKREIVLATGDEVVMYVTPLTAAERDRARKNARSDDANAFALQLLISKARDEGGSPLFTPGDVAALRNEVRDEDLQKLMLAVLGGEDEEEDSDMKSAAD
;
A
#
# COMPACT_ATOMS: atom_id res chain seq x y z
N MET A 1 -14.64 -15.87 -30.83
CA MET A 1 -14.31 -15.07 -29.60
C MET A 1 -12.86 -14.64 -29.64
N PRO A 2 -12.62 -13.38 -29.59
CA PRO A 2 -11.25 -12.90 -29.63
C PRO A 2 -10.44 -13.39 -28.43
N ALA A 3 -9.21 -13.81 -28.71
CA ALA A 3 -8.32 -14.27 -27.66
C ALA A 3 -8.01 -13.14 -26.68
N SER A 4 -7.93 -11.90 -27.18
CA SER A 4 -7.61 -10.76 -26.34
C SER A 4 -8.68 -10.53 -25.27
N THR A 5 -9.96 -10.76 -25.64
CA THR A 5 -11.03 -10.62 -24.67
C THR A 5 -10.87 -11.62 -23.53
N LYS A 6 -10.53 -12.85 -23.87
CA LYS A 6 -10.33 -13.87 -22.87
C LYS A 6 -9.15 -13.53 -21.96
N PHE A 7 -8.11 -12.99 -22.54
CA PHE A 7 -6.92 -12.66 -21.77
C PHE A 7 -7.21 -11.57 -20.76
N ILE A 8 -7.90 -10.50 -21.17
CA ILE A 8 -8.21 -9.43 -20.23
C ILE A 8 -9.15 -9.93 -19.13
N ASP A 9 -10.05 -10.83 -19.46
CA ASP A 9 -10.93 -11.40 -18.44
C ASP A 9 -10.15 -12.19 -17.41
N ARG A 10 -9.13 -12.93 -17.87
CA ARG A 10 -8.28 -13.68 -16.95
C ARG A 10 -7.52 -12.75 -16.03
N LEU A 11 -7.04 -11.63 -16.56
CA LEU A 11 -6.35 -10.64 -15.75
C LEU A 11 -7.28 -10.04 -14.71
N ARG A 12 -8.52 -9.75 -15.09
CA ARG A 12 -9.48 -9.20 -14.15
C ARG A 12 -9.73 -10.15 -12.98
N LYS A 13 -9.88 -11.43 -13.29
CA LYS A 13 -10.10 -12.42 -12.23
C LYS A 13 -8.89 -12.57 -11.36
N ALA A 14 -7.71 -12.55 -11.97
CA ALA A 14 -6.47 -12.71 -11.21
C ALA A 14 -6.17 -11.50 -10.35
N ALA A 15 -6.73 -10.35 -10.68
CA ALA A 15 -6.42 -9.12 -9.97
C ALA A 15 -6.83 -9.18 -8.51
N ARG A 16 -8.00 -9.78 -8.23
CA ARG A 16 -8.47 -9.96 -6.85
C ARG A 16 -8.28 -8.68 -6.05
N LEU A 17 -9.06 -7.67 -6.41
CA LEU A 17 -8.90 -6.35 -5.80
C LEU A 17 -9.63 -6.21 -4.48
N GLU A 18 -9.74 -7.28 -3.72
CA GLU A 18 -10.32 -7.23 -2.39
C GLU A 18 -9.30 -6.65 -1.40
N PRO A 19 -9.81 -6.04 -0.33
CA PRO A 19 -8.90 -5.52 0.71
C PRO A 19 -8.11 -6.62 1.37
N VAL A 20 -6.84 -6.35 1.60
CA VAL A 20 -5.94 -7.27 2.28
C VAL A 20 -5.60 -6.67 3.63
N LYS A 21 -5.71 -7.48 4.67
CA LYS A 21 -5.39 -7.04 6.01
C LYS A 21 -3.88 -6.91 6.18
N ARG A 22 -3.45 -5.76 6.70
CA ARG A 22 -2.05 -5.50 6.99
C ARG A 22 -1.91 -5.19 8.47
N GLU A 23 -1.10 -5.97 9.15
CA GLU A 23 -0.82 -5.76 10.57
C GLU A 23 0.58 -5.19 10.70
N ILE A 24 0.68 -4.07 11.36
CA ILE A 24 1.94 -3.36 11.52
C ILE A 24 2.24 -3.20 13.01
N VAL A 25 3.45 -3.58 13.42
CA VAL A 25 3.90 -3.40 14.78
C VAL A 25 4.75 -2.14 14.81
N LEU A 26 4.32 -1.17 15.61
CA LEU A 26 5.01 0.11 15.72
C LEU A 26 6.23 -0.02 16.63
N ALA A 27 7.06 1.01 16.63
CA ALA A 27 8.29 1.01 17.41
C ALA A 27 8.03 0.80 18.91
N THR A 28 6.88 1.24 19.39
CA THR A 28 6.51 1.08 20.78
C THR A 28 6.02 -0.33 21.12
N GLY A 29 5.80 -1.17 20.11
CA GLY A 29 5.22 -2.48 20.30
C GLY A 29 3.72 -2.50 20.07
N ASP A 30 3.08 -1.35 19.91
CA ASP A 30 1.67 -1.28 19.61
C ASP A 30 1.41 -1.83 18.21
N GLU A 31 0.28 -2.49 18.05
CA GLU A 31 -0.11 -3.00 16.75
C GLU A 31 -1.21 -2.14 16.17
N VAL A 32 -1.09 -1.86 14.87
CA VAL A 32 -2.16 -1.19 14.14
C VAL A 32 -2.52 -2.06 12.96
N VAL A 33 -3.77 -1.95 12.53
CA VAL A 33 -4.29 -2.76 11.44
C VAL A 33 -4.88 -1.84 10.40
N MET A 34 -4.57 -2.11 9.14
CA MET A 34 -5.22 -1.40 8.06
C MET A 34 -5.52 -2.38 6.94
N TYR A 35 -6.44 -2.01 6.08
CA TYR A 35 -6.84 -2.82 4.95
C TYR A 35 -6.50 -2.07 3.68
N VAL A 36 -5.88 -2.76 2.73
CA VAL A 36 -5.37 -2.14 1.51
C VAL A 36 -5.71 -3.03 0.34
N THR A 37 -6.29 -2.46 -0.71
CA THR A 37 -6.49 -3.22 -1.94
C THR A 37 -5.22 -3.21 -2.77
N PRO A 38 -5.00 -4.23 -3.60
CA PRO A 38 -3.83 -4.23 -4.49
C PRO A 38 -3.80 -2.98 -5.35
N LEU A 39 -2.60 -2.54 -5.68
CA LEU A 39 -2.39 -1.30 -6.40
C LEU A 39 -2.72 -1.46 -7.88
N THR A 40 -3.48 -0.52 -8.42
CA THR A 40 -3.72 -0.46 -9.86
C THR A 40 -2.87 0.64 -10.47
N ALA A 41 -2.71 0.57 -11.80
CA ALA A 41 -1.94 1.60 -12.50
C ALA A 41 -2.57 2.97 -12.35
N ALA A 42 -3.90 3.04 -12.37
CA ALA A 42 -4.57 4.33 -12.22
C ALA A 42 -4.30 4.96 -10.86
N GLU A 43 -4.29 4.12 -9.81
CA GLU A 43 -4.01 4.62 -8.47
C GLU A 43 -2.57 5.10 -8.36
N ARG A 44 -1.65 4.37 -8.97
CA ARG A 44 -0.25 4.77 -8.97
C ARG A 44 -0.06 6.12 -9.65
N ASP A 45 -0.70 6.30 -10.80
CA ASP A 45 -0.56 7.55 -11.54
C ASP A 45 -1.15 8.72 -10.77
N ARG A 46 -2.29 8.49 -10.13
CA ARG A 46 -2.92 9.55 -9.34
C ARG A 46 -2.04 9.95 -8.17
N ALA A 47 -1.43 8.97 -7.52
CA ALA A 47 -0.55 9.27 -6.39
C ALA A 47 0.66 10.07 -6.84
N ARG A 48 1.21 9.76 -8.02
CA ARG A 48 2.34 10.53 -8.53
C ARG A 48 1.97 11.97 -8.78
N LYS A 49 0.79 12.19 -9.36
CA LYS A 49 0.32 13.56 -9.60
C LYS A 49 0.14 14.30 -8.29
N ASN A 50 -0.47 13.65 -7.32
CA ASN A 50 -0.74 14.31 -6.04
C ASN A 50 0.53 14.60 -5.27
N ALA A 51 1.57 13.79 -5.48
CA ALA A 51 2.83 14.00 -4.79
C ALA A 51 3.54 15.27 -5.27
N ARG A 52 3.35 15.63 -6.53
CA ARG A 52 3.95 16.83 -7.11
C ARG A 52 5.46 16.84 -6.97
N SER A 53 6.06 15.65 -6.99
CA SER A 53 7.47 15.51 -6.74
C SER A 53 7.90 14.13 -7.24
N ASP A 54 9.14 14.02 -7.65
CA ASP A 54 9.70 12.73 -8.04
C ASP A 54 10.19 11.93 -6.85
N ASP A 55 10.07 12.49 -5.65
CA ASP A 55 10.51 11.83 -4.44
C ASP A 55 9.66 10.59 -4.16
N ALA A 56 10.33 9.46 -3.99
CA ALA A 56 9.63 8.19 -3.75
C ALA A 56 8.83 8.23 -2.45
N ASN A 57 9.33 8.92 -1.44
CA ASN A 57 8.61 9.01 -0.18
C ASN A 57 7.33 9.83 -0.32
N ALA A 58 7.37 10.90 -1.09
CA ALA A 58 6.16 11.70 -1.32
C ALA A 58 5.10 10.86 -2.04
N PHE A 59 5.52 10.08 -3.01
CA PHE A 59 4.62 9.19 -3.74
C PHE A 59 4.02 8.14 -2.80
N ALA A 60 4.86 7.48 -2.01
CA ALA A 60 4.39 6.44 -1.10
C ALA A 60 3.44 7.00 -0.05
N LEU A 61 3.68 8.22 0.40
CA LEU A 61 2.81 8.87 1.37
C LEU A 61 1.44 9.12 0.77
N GLN A 62 1.38 9.56 -0.47
CA GLN A 62 0.09 9.77 -1.14
C GLN A 62 -0.66 8.45 -1.29
N LEU A 63 0.04 7.37 -1.59
CA LEU A 63 -0.60 6.06 -1.66
C LEU A 63 -1.16 5.66 -0.30
N LEU A 64 -0.40 5.87 0.75
CA LEU A 64 -0.87 5.54 2.09
C LEU A 64 -2.16 6.26 2.41
N ILE A 65 -2.19 7.56 2.15
CA ILE A 65 -3.36 8.37 2.47
C ILE A 65 -4.58 7.93 1.68
N SER A 66 -4.40 7.61 0.41
CA SER A 66 -5.53 7.29 -0.44
C SER A 66 -6.00 5.86 -0.30
N LYS A 67 -5.15 4.93 0.13
CA LYS A 67 -5.49 3.52 0.09
C LYS A 67 -5.70 2.88 1.46
N ALA A 68 -5.19 3.44 2.54
CA ALA A 68 -5.33 2.82 3.85
C ALA A 68 -6.77 2.98 4.36
N ARG A 69 -7.39 1.85 4.71
CA ARG A 69 -8.78 1.84 5.14
C ARG A 69 -8.96 0.97 6.37
N ASP A 70 -10.04 1.21 7.08
CA ASP A 70 -10.37 0.33 8.21
C ASP A 70 -11.13 -0.89 7.70
N GLU A 71 -11.53 -1.74 8.62
CA GLU A 71 -12.21 -2.98 8.27
C GLU A 71 -13.50 -2.73 7.52
N GLY A 72 -14.17 -1.65 7.83
CA GLY A 72 -15.43 -1.32 7.17
C GLY A 72 -15.26 -0.61 5.84
N GLY A 73 -14.03 -0.33 5.43
CA GLY A 73 -13.76 0.33 4.16
C GLY A 73 -13.68 1.84 4.24
N SER A 74 -13.71 2.41 5.43
CA SER A 74 -13.59 3.85 5.58
C SER A 74 -12.15 4.28 5.57
N PRO A 75 -11.84 5.45 4.97
CA PRO A 75 -10.45 5.92 4.95
C PRO A 75 -9.92 6.13 6.35
N LEU A 76 -8.67 5.72 6.57
CA LEU A 76 -8.01 5.96 7.85
C LEU A 76 -7.38 7.34 7.91
N PHE A 77 -7.06 7.90 6.76
CA PHE A 77 -6.38 9.20 6.68
C PHE A 77 -7.13 10.13 5.75
N THR A 78 -6.88 11.43 5.94
CA THR A 78 -7.35 12.46 5.02
C THR A 78 -6.14 13.19 4.48
N PRO A 79 -6.30 13.94 3.37
CA PRO A 79 -5.16 14.73 2.87
C PRO A 79 -4.60 15.68 3.91
N GLY A 80 -5.43 16.10 4.87
CA GLY A 80 -4.96 16.99 5.92
C GLY A 80 -4.01 16.33 6.92
N ASP A 81 -3.90 15.00 6.88
CA ASP A 81 -3.02 14.30 7.82
C ASP A 81 -1.57 14.26 7.38
N VAL A 82 -1.26 14.76 6.19
CA VAL A 82 0.11 14.68 5.66
C VAL A 82 1.11 15.32 6.61
N ALA A 83 0.80 16.51 7.10
CA ALA A 83 1.73 17.22 7.96
C ALA A 83 1.96 16.45 9.26
N ALA A 84 0.90 15.89 9.84
CA ALA A 84 1.05 15.13 11.07
C ALA A 84 1.87 13.86 10.84
N LEU A 85 1.63 13.18 9.74
CA LEU A 85 2.39 11.97 9.43
C LEU A 85 3.87 12.28 9.26
N ARG A 86 4.20 13.42 8.69
CA ARG A 86 5.58 13.77 8.46
C ARG A 86 6.29 14.32 9.69
N ASN A 87 5.55 14.95 10.58
CA ASN A 87 6.18 15.68 11.69
C ASN A 87 5.91 15.10 13.06
N GLU A 88 4.90 14.26 13.20
CA GLU A 88 4.47 13.79 14.51
C GLU A 88 4.48 12.29 14.65
N VAL A 89 4.95 11.57 13.64
CA VAL A 89 5.02 10.11 13.64
C VAL A 89 6.48 9.73 13.42
N ARG A 90 6.94 8.67 14.09
CA ARG A 90 8.30 8.21 13.89
C ARG A 90 8.50 7.80 12.44
N ASP A 91 9.64 8.18 11.88
CA ASP A 91 9.93 7.83 10.49
C ASP A 91 9.89 6.32 10.28
N GLU A 92 10.44 5.56 11.22
CA GLU A 92 10.45 4.10 11.05
C GLU A 92 9.04 3.52 11.01
N ASP A 93 8.10 4.12 11.75
CA ASP A 93 6.73 3.66 11.70
C ASP A 93 6.06 4.05 10.41
N LEU A 94 6.32 5.28 9.96
CA LEU A 94 5.77 5.74 8.69
C LEU A 94 6.27 4.87 7.54
N GLN A 95 7.55 4.50 7.56
CA GLN A 95 8.10 3.63 6.53
C GLN A 95 7.40 2.28 6.50
N LYS A 96 7.11 1.72 7.67
CA LYS A 96 6.39 0.46 7.74
C LYS A 96 5.00 0.57 7.14
N LEU A 97 4.31 1.66 7.42
CA LEU A 97 2.97 1.87 6.87
C LEU A 97 3.02 2.00 5.35
N MET A 98 4.00 2.75 4.84
CA MET A 98 4.12 2.93 3.41
C MET A 98 4.46 1.62 2.70
N LEU A 99 5.35 0.83 3.30
CA LEU A 99 5.69 -0.46 2.72
C LEU A 99 4.49 -1.39 2.67
N ALA A 100 3.65 -1.36 3.70
CA ALA A 100 2.48 -2.20 3.73
C ALA A 100 1.53 -1.86 2.59
N VAL A 101 1.40 -0.57 2.26
CA VAL A 101 0.55 -0.15 1.16
C VAL A 101 1.15 -0.57 -0.18
N LEU A 102 2.47 -0.58 -0.28
CA LEU A 102 3.15 -0.94 -1.51
C LEU A 102 3.29 -2.44 -1.72
N GLY A 103 2.72 -3.24 -0.82
CA GLY A 103 2.76 -4.68 -0.99
C GLY A 103 3.89 -5.36 -0.24
N GLY A 104 4.32 -4.76 0.86
CA GLY A 104 5.44 -5.30 1.63
C GLY A 104 5.24 -6.72 2.10
N GLU A 105 3.99 -7.14 2.24
CA GLU A 105 3.74 -8.50 2.67
C GLU A 105 4.25 -9.51 1.66
N ASP A 106 4.06 -9.21 0.38
CA ASP A 106 4.56 -10.08 -0.67
C ASP A 106 6.06 -10.11 -0.65
N GLU A 107 6.67 -8.98 -0.40
CA GLU A 107 8.11 -8.90 -0.31
C GLU A 107 8.64 -9.71 0.85
N GLU A 108 7.87 -9.75 1.90
CA GLU A 108 8.25 -10.54 3.06
C GLU A 108 8.40 -12.01 2.71
N GLU A 109 7.44 -12.52 1.94
CA GLU A 109 7.52 -13.89 1.49
C GLU A 109 8.75 -14.11 0.61
N ASP A 110 9.01 -13.16 -0.24
CA ASP A 110 10.18 -13.25 -1.10
C ASP A 110 11.45 -13.27 -0.28
N SER A 111 11.48 -12.48 0.77
CA SER A 111 12.63 -12.46 1.66
C SER A 111 12.87 -13.83 2.28
N ASP A 112 11.81 -14.48 2.69
CA ASP A 112 11.94 -15.80 3.27
C ASP A 112 12.53 -16.78 2.28
N MET A 113 12.08 -16.69 1.05
CA MET A 113 12.61 -17.57 0.03
C MET A 113 14.07 -17.29 -0.25
N LYS A 114 14.45 -16.03 -0.25
CA LYS A 114 15.84 -15.68 -0.42
C LYS A 114 16.69 -16.23 0.68
N SER A 115 16.21 -16.14 1.89
CA SER A 115 16.95 -16.69 3.02
C SER A 115 17.16 -18.17 2.86
N ALA A 116 16.13 -18.85 2.39
CA ALA A 116 16.25 -20.29 2.18
C ALA A 116 17.27 -20.60 1.09
N ALA A 117 17.35 -19.75 0.10
CA ALA A 117 18.27 -19.97 -1.00
C ALA A 117 19.71 -19.74 -0.58
N ASP A 118 19.92 -18.87 0.35
CA ASP A 118 21.26 -18.56 0.82
C ASP A 118 21.83 -19.66 1.67
#